data_42ba9a4ce10b05072f695ad48cdc3465
#
_entry.id   42ba9a4ce10b05072f695ad48cdc3465
#
_cell.length_a   1.000
_cell.length_b   1.000
_cell.length_c   1.000
_cell.angle_alpha   90.00
_cell.angle_beta   90.00
_cell.angle_gamma   90.00
#
_symmetry.space_group_name_H-M   'P 1'
#
loop_
_entity.id
_entity.type
_entity.pdbx_description
1 polymer ?
#
loop_
_entity_poly.entity_id
_entity_poly.type
_entity_poly.pdbx_seq_one_letter_code
_entity_poly.pdbx_strand_id
1 'polypeptide(L)'
;MKILVIDNYDSFTFNLVQLLGQFCNELIVKRNDEITINEVNEVNPDKILISPGPGKPEDSKISLQIIKELGNKYPILGVCLGHQAIGIAYGAKVIKAKELMHGKTSLIKHDGKSIFKDIPQNFIATRYHSLVIDTESLPNELVITSETDRKSTRLNSSHLGIS
;
A
#
# COMPACT_ATOMS: atom_id res chain seq x y z
N MET A 1 19.87 3.37 -4.19
CA MET A 1 18.49 3.60 -3.70
C MET A 1 18.35 2.91 -2.35
N LYS A 2 17.93 3.65 -1.34
CA LYS A 2 17.66 3.20 0.03
C LYS A 2 16.16 3.06 0.22
N ILE A 3 15.68 1.90 0.65
CA ILE A 3 14.25 1.65 0.91
C ILE A 3 14.06 1.32 2.38
N LEU A 4 13.09 2.01 3.01
CA LEU A 4 12.61 1.66 4.34
C LEU A 4 11.32 0.84 4.22
N VAL A 5 11.28 -0.31 4.87
CA VAL A 5 10.09 -1.15 4.97
C VAL A 5 9.54 -1.05 6.39
N ILE A 6 8.28 -0.65 6.51
CA ILE A 6 7.53 -0.71 7.77
C ILE A 6 6.80 -2.05 7.82
N ASP A 7 7.24 -2.91 8.72
CA ASP A 7 6.65 -4.24 8.91
C ASP A 7 5.51 -4.17 9.92
N ASN A 8 4.30 -4.46 9.46
CA ASN A 8 3.09 -4.54 10.27
C ASN A 8 2.83 -5.96 10.80
N TYR A 9 3.90 -6.72 11.10
CA TYR A 9 3.81 -8.08 11.64
C TYR A 9 3.12 -9.08 10.70
N ASP A 10 3.46 -9.00 9.42
CA ASP A 10 2.91 -9.92 8.42
C ASP A 10 3.98 -10.88 7.89
N SER A 11 3.60 -12.15 7.77
CA SER A 11 4.52 -13.18 7.26
C SER A 11 4.95 -12.95 5.81
N PHE A 12 4.18 -12.21 5.03
CA PHE A 12 4.48 -11.87 3.65
C PHE A 12 5.48 -10.71 3.51
N THR A 13 5.74 -9.96 4.57
CA THR A 13 6.68 -8.82 4.55
C THR A 13 8.03 -9.23 3.98
N PHE A 14 8.58 -10.36 4.41
CA PHE A 14 9.90 -10.81 3.95
C PHE A 14 9.92 -11.26 2.49
N ASN A 15 8.80 -11.67 1.91
CA ASN A 15 8.70 -11.90 0.47
C ASN A 15 8.86 -10.59 -0.31
N LEU A 16 8.25 -9.51 0.19
CA LEU A 16 8.42 -8.15 -0.37
C LEU A 16 9.86 -7.66 -0.18
N VAL A 17 10.46 -7.90 0.99
CA VAL A 17 11.85 -7.56 1.30
C VAL A 17 12.81 -8.24 0.32
N GLN A 18 12.66 -9.54 0.08
CA GLN A 18 13.47 -10.29 -0.88
C GLN A 18 13.32 -9.75 -2.31
N LEU A 19 12.10 -9.41 -2.71
CA LEU A 19 11.85 -8.83 -4.02
C LEU A 19 12.50 -7.46 -4.15
N LEU A 20 12.33 -6.58 -3.17
CA LEU A 20 12.91 -5.23 -3.17
C LEU A 20 14.44 -5.26 -3.13
N GLY A 21 15.04 -6.22 -2.43
CA GLY A 21 16.50 -6.39 -2.34
C GLY A 21 17.18 -6.58 -3.69
N GLN A 22 16.43 -6.98 -4.73
CA GLN A 22 16.96 -7.09 -6.09
C GLN A 22 17.11 -5.73 -6.80
N PHE A 23 16.47 -4.69 -6.28
CA PHE A 23 16.36 -3.37 -6.92
C PHE A 23 16.96 -2.23 -6.11
N CYS A 24 17.43 -2.47 -4.89
CA CYS A 24 17.97 -1.43 -4.02
C CYS A 24 19.34 -1.80 -3.46
N ASN A 25 20.14 -0.77 -3.13
CA ASN A 25 21.48 -0.96 -2.57
C ASN A 25 21.46 -1.09 -1.04
N GLU A 26 20.40 -0.55 -0.42
CA GLU A 26 20.22 -0.54 1.02
C GLU A 26 18.73 -0.75 1.34
N LEU A 27 18.46 -1.75 2.16
CA LEU A 27 17.10 -2.11 2.58
C LEU A 27 17.05 -2.17 4.11
N ILE A 28 16.24 -1.33 4.69
CA ILE A 28 16.06 -1.24 6.13
C ILE A 28 14.65 -1.71 6.46
N VAL A 29 14.52 -2.69 7.35
CA VAL A 29 13.23 -3.19 7.83
C VAL A 29 13.08 -2.80 9.28
N LYS A 30 11.97 -2.15 9.61
CA LYS A 30 11.58 -1.77 10.97
C LYS A 30 10.13 -2.17 11.23
N ARG A 31 9.87 -2.73 12.39
CA ARG A 31 8.52 -3.00 12.83
C ARG A 31 7.78 -1.69 13.14
N ASN A 32 6.47 -1.72 13.00
CA ASN A 32 5.62 -0.53 13.15
C ASN A 32 5.60 0.05 14.58
N ASP A 33 6.08 -0.68 15.56
CA ASP A 33 6.22 -0.27 16.98
C ASP A 33 7.69 -0.04 17.38
N GLU A 34 8.64 -0.24 16.46
CA GLU A 34 10.09 -0.11 16.71
C GLU A 34 10.72 1.08 15.97
N ILE A 35 9.91 2.00 15.45
CA ILE A 35 10.40 3.19 14.74
C ILE A 35 9.51 4.41 15.05
N THR A 36 10.13 5.57 15.11
CA THR A 36 9.49 6.88 15.27
C THR A 36 9.63 7.72 14.01
N ILE A 37 8.84 8.79 13.88
CA ILE A 37 8.93 9.75 12.76
C ILE A 37 10.34 10.37 12.67
N ASN A 38 10.95 10.67 13.81
CA ASN A 38 12.31 11.23 13.83
C ASN A 38 13.31 10.25 13.25
N GLU A 39 13.25 8.98 13.66
CA GLU A 39 14.12 7.94 13.12
C GLU A 39 13.90 7.68 11.62
N VAL A 40 12.66 7.78 11.12
CA VAL A 40 12.41 7.74 9.66
C VAL A 40 13.15 8.89 8.96
N ASN A 41 13.12 10.09 9.52
CA ASN A 41 13.86 11.24 8.97
C ASN A 41 15.37 11.06 9.06
N GLU A 42 15.91 10.46 10.13
CA GLU A 42 17.34 10.15 10.28
C GLU A 42 17.79 9.09 9.27
N VAL A 43 16.99 8.05 9.07
CA VAL A 43 17.22 7.04 8.02
C VAL A 43 17.28 7.71 6.64
N ASN A 44 16.47 8.74 6.42
CA ASN A 44 16.35 9.48 5.16
C ASN A 44 16.28 8.55 3.93
N PRO A 45 15.23 7.73 3.82
CA PRO A 45 15.09 6.77 2.72
C PRO A 45 14.73 7.47 1.40
N ASP A 46 15.07 6.86 0.27
CA ASP A 46 14.57 7.30 -1.03
C ASP A 46 13.10 6.94 -1.23
N LYS A 47 12.66 5.82 -0.64
CA LYS A 47 11.28 5.30 -0.74
C LYS A 47 10.89 4.56 0.53
N ILE A 48 9.58 4.50 0.81
CA ILE A 48 9.02 3.76 1.93
C ILE A 48 8.02 2.73 1.40
N LEU A 49 8.10 1.50 1.92
CA LEU A 49 7.08 0.47 1.73
C LEU A 49 6.39 0.22 3.06
N ILE A 50 5.06 0.25 3.07
CA ILE A 50 4.22 -0.13 4.20
C ILE A 50 3.62 -1.51 3.89
N SER A 51 3.96 -2.49 4.71
CA SER A 51 3.63 -3.90 4.48
C SER A 51 2.15 -4.22 4.70
N PRO A 52 1.71 -5.40 4.27
CA PRO A 52 0.52 -6.04 4.82
C PRO A 52 0.61 -6.15 6.35
N GLY A 53 -0.51 -6.44 6.98
CA GLY A 53 -0.57 -6.65 8.43
C GLY A 53 -1.94 -7.18 8.87
N PRO A 54 -2.02 -7.71 10.09
CA PRO A 54 -3.27 -8.12 10.70
C PRO A 54 -4.11 -6.92 11.16
N GLY A 55 -5.38 -7.15 11.43
CA GLY A 55 -6.28 -6.16 12.01
C GLY A 55 -6.76 -5.11 11.03
N LYS A 56 -6.89 -3.89 11.53
CA LYS A 56 -7.36 -2.73 10.79
C LYS A 56 -6.22 -1.74 10.54
N PRO A 57 -6.30 -0.94 9.47
CA PRO A 57 -5.27 0.08 9.18
C PRO A 57 -5.06 1.07 10.33
N GLU A 58 -6.12 1.36 11.11
CA GLU A 58 -6.07 2.27 12.26
C GLU A 58 -5.18 1.74 13.40
N ASP A 59 -4.98 0.42 13.47
CA ASP A 59 -4.13 -0.21 14.49
C ASP A 59 -2.64 0.05 14.23
N SER A 60 -2.28 0.33 12.97
CA SER A 60 -0.91 0.69 12.57
C SER A 60 -0.67 2.20 12.69
N LYS A 61 -0.57 2.69 13.92
CA LYS A 61 -0.46 4.13 14.23
C LYS A 61 0.71 4.82 13.53
N ILE A 62 1.90 4.20 13.53
CA ILE A 62 3.08 4.80 12.88
C ILE A 62 2.94 4.86 11.37
N SER A 63 2.31 3.86 10.73
CA SER A 63 2.06 3.89 9.30
C SER A 63 1.17 5.07 8.91
N LEU A 64 0.12 5.35 9.68
CA LEU A 64 -0.74 6.52 9.47
C LEU A 64 0.01 7.84 9.65
N GLN A 65 0.88 7.94 10.67
CA GLN A 65 1.70 9.13 10.89
C GLN A 65 2.70 9.33 9.75
N ILE A 66 3.40 8.29 9.31
CA ILE A 66 4.34 8.35 8.18
C ILE A 66 3.63 8.86 6.92
N ILE A 67 2.43 8.33 6.62
CA ILE A 67 1.67 8.75 5.44
C ILE A 67 1.29 10.23 5.54
N LYS A 68 0.75 10.66 6.69
CA LYS A 68 0.27 12.04 6.88
C LYS A 68 1.40 13.07 6.94
N GLU A 69 2.47 12.76 7.66
CA GLU A 69 3.53 13.74 7.93
C GLU A 69 4.64 13.71 6.88
N LEU A 70 4.89 12.56 6.29
CA LEU A 70 6.03 12.33 5.39
C LEU A 70 5.63 11.95 3.95
N GLY A 71 4.34 11.78 3.65
CA GLY A 71 3.87 11.42 2.32
C GLY A 71 4.23 12.44 1.23
N ASN A 72 4.37 13.71 1.61
CA ASN A 72 4.84 14.77 0.71
C ASN A 72 6.36 14.76 0.50
N LYS A 73 7.10 14.10 1.38
CA LYS A 73 8.57 14.07 1.35
C LYS A 73 9.10 12.81 0.69
N TYR A 74 8.47 11.68 0.95
CA TYR A 74 8.90 10.37 0.46
C TYR A 74 7.83 9.69 -0.38
N PRO A 75 8.18 9.09 -1.52
CA PRO A 75 7.29 8.16 -2.22
C PRO A 75 6.97 6.96 -1.34
N ILE A 76 5.68 6.70 -1.12
CA ILE A 76 5.20 5.62 -0.27
C ILE A 76 4.41 4.61 -1.09
N LEU A 77 4.77 3.33 -0.98
CA LEU A 77 3.99 2.21 -1.51
C LEU A 77 3.34 1.45 -0.36
N GLY A 78 2.02 1.37 -0.33
CA GLY A 78 1.28 0.54 0.61
C GLY A 78 0.80 -0.76 -0.02
N VAL A 79 0.97 -1.88 0.67
CA VAL A 79 0.49 -3.20 0.24
C VAL A 79 -0.54 -3.71 1.23
N CYS A 80 -1.73 -4.10 0.74
CA CYS A 80 -2.85 -4.59 1.53
C CYS A 80 -3.23 -3.62 2.66
N LEU A 81 -2.91 -3.91 3.92
CA LEU A 81 -3.13 -3.02 5.06
C LEU A 81 -2.46 -1.66 4.85
N GLY A 82 -1.24 -1.62 4.30
CA GLY A 82 -0.56 -0.37 3.98
C GLY A 82 -1.31 0.48 2.93
N HIS A 83 -1.90 -0.15 1.92
CA HIS A 83 -2.75 0.51 0.94
C HIS A 83 -4.03 1.08 1.59
N GLN A 84 -4.66 0.31 2.49
CA GLN A 84 -5.84 0.77 3.23
C GLN A 84 -5.48 1.93 4.17
N ALA A 85 -4.29 1.90 4.79
CA ALA A 85 -3.78 2.98 5.62
C ALA A 85 -3.60 4.29 4.83
N ILE A 86 -3.17 4.22 3.58
CA ILE A 86 -3.13 5.39 2.68
C ILE A 86 -4.54 5.95 2.50
N GLY A 87 -5.53 5.12 2.18
CA GLY A 87 -6.91 5.56 2.07
C GLY A 87 -7.41 6.29 3.32
N ILE A 88 -7.24 5.68 4.49
CA ILE A 88 -7.63 6.26 5.79
C ILE A 88 -6.89 7.58 6.06
N ALA A 89 -5.60 7.64 5.80
CA ALA A 89 -4.79 8.84 6.07
C ALA A 89 -5.28 10.06 5.29
N TYR A 90 -5.84 9.86 4.09
CA TYR A 90 -6.43 10.89 3.25
C TYR A 90 -7.96 11.03 3.42
N GLY A 91 -8.57 10.32 4.36
CA GLY A 91 -9.98 10.50 4.72
C GLY A 91 -10.96 9.56 4.03
N ALA A 92 -10.50 8.59 3.23
CA ALA A 92 -11.35 7.55 2.69
C ALA A 92 -11.80 6.57 3.80
N LYS A 93 -12.92 5.91 3.58
CA LYS A 93 -13.44 4.87 4.47
C LYS A 93 -12.94 3.49 4.04
N VAL A 94 -12.63 2.65 5.01
CA VAL A 94 -12.34 1.23 4.80
C VAL A 94 -13.54 0.42 5.29
N ILE A 95 -14.11 -0.38 4.42
CA ILE A 95 -15.32 -1.17 4.67
C ILE A 95 -15.07 -2.66 4.44
N LYS A 96 -15.95 -3.50 4.93
CA LYS A 96 -15.90 -4.94 4.61
C LYS A 96 -16.18 -5.15 3.13
N ALA A 97 -15.35 -5.98 2.49
CA ALA A 97 -15.61 -6.43 1.13
C ALA A 97 -16.95 -7.19 1.07
N LYS A 98 -17.69 -7.03 -0.02
CA LYS A 98 -18.95 -7.77 -0.24
C LYS A 98 -18.75 -9.28 -0.26
N GLU A 99 -17.57 -9.72 -0.71
CA GLU A 99 -17.14 -11.11 -0.70
C GLU A 99 -15.76 -11.23 -0.05
N LEU A 100 -15.58 -12.28 0.75
CA LEU A 100 -14.26 -12.62 1.29
C LEU A 100 -13.36 -13.08 0.16
N MET A 101 -12.25 -12.36 -0.03
CA MET A 101 -11.22 -12.70 -1.00
C MET A 101 -10.03 -13.37 -0.30
N HIS A 102 -10.02 -14.70 -0.34
CA HIS A 102 -8.93 -15.49 0.23
C HIS A 102 -8.42 -16.50 -0.81
N GLY A 103 -7.26 -16.20 -1.40
CA GLY A 103 -6.68 -17.03 -2.46
C GLY A 103 -7.44 -17.02 -3.80
N LYS A 104 -8.40 -16.14 -3.97
CA LYS A 104 -9.14 -16.00 -5.23
C LYS A 104 -8.36 -15.11 -6.19
N THR A 105 -8.41 -15.43 -7.47
CA THR A 105 -7.82 -14.60 -8.54
C THR A 105 -8.85 -13.67 -9.17
N SER A 106 -8.39 -12.56 -9.70
CA SER A 106 -9.18 -11.63 -10.50
C SER A 106 -8.35 -11.06 -11.63
N LEU A 107 -9.02 -10.68 -12.71
CA LEU A 107 -8.42 -9.89 -13.77
C LEU A 107 -8.31 -8.44 -13.29
N ILE A 108 -7.15 -7.84 -13.50
CA ILE A 108 -6.86 -6.46 -13.12
C ILE A 108 -6.85 -5.59 -14.37
N LYS A 109 -7.70 -4.58 -14.38
CA LYS A 109 -7.67 -3.48 -15.35
C LYS A 109 -6.97 -2.29 -14.72
N HIS A 110 -6.15 -1.58 -15.47
CA HIS A 110 -5.40 -0.45 -14.99
C HIS A 110 -5.23 0.63 -16.06
N ASP A 111 -4.80 1.82 -15.66
CA ASP A 111 -4.61 2.97 -16.55
C ASP A 111 -3.31 2.92 -17.39
N GLY A 112 -2.45 1.95 -17.15
CA GLY A 112 -1.15 1.79 -17.83
C GLY A 112 -0.10 2.83 -17.44
N LYS A 113 -0.33 3.60 -16.37
CA LYS A 113 0.56 4.67 -15.93
C LYS A 113 1.31 4.28 -14.65
N SER A 114 2.35 5.05 -14.33
CA SER A 114 3.10 4.93 -13.08
C SER A 114 3.54 3.49 -12.79
N ILE A 115 3.07 2.88 -11.70
CA ILE A 115 3.42 1.50 -11.30
C ILE A 115 2.88 0.44 -12.26
N PHE A 116 1.95 0.80 -13.15
CA PHE A 116 1.37 -0.09 -14.16
C PHE A 116 1.96 0.12 -15.56
N LYS A 117 2.99 0.96 -15.69
CA LYS A 117 3.69 1.13 -16.96
C LYS A 117 4.30 -0.20 -17.38
N ASP A 118 4.10 -0.55 -18.65
CA ASP A 118 4.60 -1.79 -19.26
C ASP A 118 4.02 -3.10 -18.67
N ILE A 119 3.00 -3.00 -17.82
CA ILE A 119 2.25 -4.16 -17.33
C ILE A 119 1.13 -4.50 -18.33
N PRO A 120 0.96 -5.79 -18.71
CA PRO A 120 -0.13 -6.19 -19.60
C PRO A 120 -1.50 -5.90 -18.97
N GLN A 121 -2.45 -5.42 -19.81
CA GLN A 121 -3.83 -5.29 -19.37
C GLN A 121 -4.47 -6.64 -19.04
N ASN A 122 -5.41 -6.63 -18.10
CA ASN A 122 -6.13 -7.82 -17.68
C ASN A 122 -5.22 -8.94 -17.15
N PHE A 123 -4.11 -8.57 -16.49
CA PHE A 123 -3.30 -9.58 -15.82
C PHE A 123 -4.04 -10.18 -14.63
N ILE A 124 -3.71 -11.43 -14.30
CA ILE A 124 -4.32 -12.15 -13.20
C ILE A 124 -3.54 -11.86 -11.92
N ALA A 125 -4.24 -11.42 -10.88
CA ALA A 125 -3.67 -11.26 -9.55
C ALA A 125 -4.46 -12.04 -8.50
N THR A 126 -3.73 -12.61 -7.55
CA THR A 126 -4.31 -13.26 -6.37
C THR A 126 -4.68 -12.22 -5.34
N ARG A 127 -5.82 -12.43 -4.67
CA ARG A 127 -6.37 -11.50 -3.68
C ARG A 127 -6.51 -12.19 -2.33
N TYR A 128 -6.03 -11.48 -1.29
CA TYR A 128 -6.11 -11.90 0.11
C TYR A 128 -6.54 -10.71 0.95
N HIS A 129 -7.84 -10.39 0.99
CA HIS A 129 -8.34 -9.30 1.81
C HIS A 129 -9.82 -9.49 2.15
N SER A 130 -10.20 -9.00 3.32
CA SER A 130 -11.58 -8.90 3.80
C SER A 130 -12.09 -7.45 3.85
N LEU A 131 -11.18 -6.49 3.74
CA LEU A 131 -11.45 -5.06 3.76
C LEU A 131 -11.09 -4.42 2.42
N VAL A 132 -11.81 -3.36 2.05
CA VAL A 132 -11.60 -2.57 0.84
C VAL A 132 -11.80 -1.09 1.13
N ILE A 133 -11.14 -0.24 0.37
CA ILE A 133 -11.43 1.20 0.40
C ILE A 133 -12.76 1.44 -0.32
N ASP A 134 -13.66 2.15 0.35
CA ASP A 134 -14.93 2.57 -0.22
C ASP A 134 -14.70 3.67 -1.26
N THR A 135 -14.98 3.34 -2.52
CA THR A 135 -14.74 4.25 -3.64
C THR A 135 -15.61 5.50 -3.63
N GLU A 136 -16.79 5.45 -2.97
CA GLU A 136 -17.66 6.61 -2.84
C GLU A 136 -17.12 7.62 -1.83
N SER A 137 -16.22 7.19 -0.95
CA SER A 137 -15.56 8.03 0.06
C SER A 137 -14.19 8.55 -0.35
N LEU A 138 -13.72 8.25 -1.58
CA LEU A 138 -12.39 8.66 -2.02
C LEU A 138 -12.29 10.19 -2.13
N PRO A 139 -11.29 10.81 -1.48
CA PRO A 139 -11.01 12.22 -1.64
C PRO A 139 -10.33 12.51 -3.00
N ASN A 140 -10.32 13.79 -3.40
CA ASN A 140 -9.76 14.21 -4.69
C ASN A 140 -8.25 13.98 -4.82
N GLU A 141 -7.55 13.85 -3.71
CA GLU A 141 -6.11 13.58 -3.63
C GLU A 141 -5.74 12.14 -4.04
N LEU A 142 -6.72 11.23 -4.05
CA LEU A 142 -6.51 9.84 -4.40
C LEU A 142 -7.16 9.49 -5.74
N VAL A 143 -6.39 8.85 -6.61
CA VAL A 143 -6.85 8.43 -7.94
C VAL A 143 -6.89 6.91 -8.00
N ILE A 144 -7.97 6.36 -8.56
CA ILE A 144 -8.07 4.94 -8.87
C ILE A 144 -7.28 4.68 -10.16
N THR A 145 -6.19 3.94 -10.06
CA THR A 145 -5.34 3.57 -11.20
C THR A 145 -5.55 2.13 -11.66
N SER A 146 -6.15 1.31 -10.82
CA SER A 146 -6.53 -0.07 -11.19
C SER A 146 -7.79 -0.55 -10.47
N GLU A 147 -8.48 -1.48 -11.11
CA GLU A 147 -9.68 -2.12 -10.56
C GLU A 147 -9.81 -3.57 -11.04
N THR A 148 -10.59 -4.36 -10.32
CA THR A 148 -10.93 -5.71 -10.75
C THR A 148 -12.12 -5.72 -11.71
N ASP A 149 -12.24 -6.76 -12.52
CA ASP A 149 -13.34 -7.00 -13.47
C ASP A 149 -14.71 -7.21 -12.80
N ARG A 150 -14.73 -7.55 -11.51
CA ARG A 150 -15.98 -7.73 -10.77
C ARG A 150 -16.44 -6.39 -10.19
N LYS A 151 -17.63 -5.95 -10.58
CA LYS A 151 -18.29 -4.70 -10.12
C LYS A 151 -18.42 -4.55 -8.59
N SER A 152 -18.11 -5.60 -7.83
CA SER A 152 -18.32 -5.65 -6.38
C SER A 152 -17.08 -5.33 -5.54
N THR A 153 -15.88 -5.28 -6.13
CA THR A 153 -14.66 -5.03 -5.34
C THR A 153 -13.62 -4.40 -6.21
N ARG A 154 -13.42 -3.11 -6.06
CA ARG A 154 -12.36 -2.37 -6.74
C ARG A 154 -11.06 -2.52 -5.94
N LEU A 155 -10.00 -2.93 -6.60
CA LEU A 155 -8.64 -2.77 -6.09
C LEU A 155 -8.21 -1.34 -6.40
N ASN A 156 -8.07 -0.57 -5.36
CA ASN A 156 -7.50 0.76 -5.48
C ASN A 156 -6.01 0.65 -5.18
N SER A 157 -5.17 0.82 -6.16
CA SER A 157 -3.79 1.17 -5.92
C SER A 157 -3.69 2.68 -6.07
N SER A 158 -3.61 3.38 -4.97
CA SER A 158 -3.31 4.80 -4.99
C SER A 158 -1.79 4.95 -5.02
N HIS A 159 -1.29 5.52 -6.10
CA HIS A 159 0.06 6.06 -6.13
C HIS A 159 -0.07 7.55 -5.85
N LEU A 160 0.45 7.98 -4.71
CA LEU A 160 0.64 9.40 -4.43
C LEU A 160 1.76 9.93 -5.30
N GLY A 161 1.41 10.37 -6.48
CA GLY A 161 2.20 11.34 -7.22
C GLY A 161 1.65 12.71 -6.84
N ILE A 162 2.35 13.44 -5.99
CA ILE A 162 2.09 14.86 -5.82
C ILE A 162 2.76 15.55 -6.98
N SER A 163 1.95 16.17 -7.81
CA SER A 163 2.39 17.13 -8.83
C SER A 163 2.67 18.48 -8.17
#